data_082341fddf6973e863506bd368a7e82d
#
_entry.id   082341fddf6973e863506bd368a7e82d
#
_cell.length_a   1.000
_cell.length_b   1.000
_cell.length_c   1.000
_cell.angle_alpha   90.00
_cell.angle_beta   90.00
_cell.angle_gamma   90.00
#
_symmetry.space_group_name_H-M   'P 1'
#
loop_
_entity.id
_entity.type
_entity.pdbx_description
1 polymer ?
#
loop_
_entity_poly.entity_id
_entity_poly.type
_entity_poly.pdbx_seq_one_letter_code
_entity_poly.pdbx_strand_id
1 'polypeptide(L)'
;MEKRVQDYSKEILKIIRSNTSPAVMGGRLQDYHENDLADVMPKLTVQERCKLYRILDTDMLSDIFEYTDEENAAEYMNEMDAVSYTHLTL
;
A
#
# COMPACT_ATOMS: atom_id res chain seq x y z
N MET A 1 -25.64 10.79 11.22
CA MET A 1 -25.14 10.48 11.16
C MET A 1 -24.13 10.33 11.22
N GLU A 2 -24.16 10.08 11.18
CA GLU A 2 -23.41 9.78 11.30
C GLU A 2 -22.34 9.73 11.11
N LYS A 3 -21.93 9.74 11.30
CA LYS A 3 -21.02 9.67 11.20
C LYS A 3 -20.18 9.23 10.96
N ARG A 4 -20.06 9.48 10.88
CA ARG A 4 -19.37 8.68 10.47
C ARG A 4 -17.99 8.50 10.30
N VAL A 5 -17.61 7.38 10.46
CA VAL A 5 -16.24 6.99 10.14
C VAL A 5 -15.95 7.42 8.72
N GLN A 6 -14.91 8.20 8.55
CA GLN A 6 -14.58 8.69 7.24
C GLN A 6 -13.81 7.63 6.47
N ASP A 7 -14.23 7.38 5.25
CA ASP A 7 -13.61 6.37 4.39
C ASP A 7 -12.62 7.05 3.46
N TYR A 8 -11.34 6.84 3.73
CA TYR A 8 -10.27 7.41 2.93
C TYR A 8 -9.86 6.55 1.75
N SER A 9 -10.53 5.40 1.57
CA SER A 9 -10.15 4.46 0.51
C SER A 9 -10.13 5.11 -0.86
N LYS A 10 -11.14 5.88 -1.18
CA LYS A 10 -11.23 6.52 -2.50
C LYS A 10 -10.11 7.51 -2.72
N GLU A 11 -9.79 8.29 -1.68
CA GLU A 11 -8.72 9.26 -1.78
C GLU A 11 -7.37 8.57 -1.99
N ILE A 12 -7.13 7.52 -1.22
CA ILE A 12 -5.88 6.78 -1.31
C ILE A 12 -5.75 6.14 -2.69
N LEU A 13 -6.83 5.52 -3.18
CA LEU A 13 -6.82 4.92 -4.52
C LEU A 13 -6.52 5.96 -5.59
N LYS A 14 -7.09 7.14 -5.43
CA LYS A 14 -6.85 8.22 -6.38
C LYS A 14 -5.38 8.62 -6.41
N ILE A 15 -4.77 8.70 -5.23
CA ILE A 15 -3.35 9.05 -5.12
C ILE A 15 -2.50 7.98 -5.81
N ILE A 16 -2.79 6.71 -5.51
CA ILE A 16 -2.00 5.59 -6.06
C ILE A 16 -2.13 5.53 -7.57
N ARG A 17 -3.31 5.84 -8.09
CA ARG A 17 -3.58 5.79 -9.54
C ARG A 17 -3.26 7.09 -10.25
N SER A 18 -2.80 8.09 -9.51
CA SER A 18 -2.43 9.36 -10.11
C SER A 18 -1.08 9.23 -10.81
N ASN A 19 -0.76 10.23 -11.61
CA ASN A 19 0.46 10.23 -12.39
C ASN A 19 1.55 11.06 -11.70
N THR A 20 1.63 10.94 -10.38
CA THR A 20 2.63 11.68 -9.60
C THR A 20 3.92 10.87 -9.48
N SER A 21 5.01 11.56 -9.17
CA SER A 21 6.29 10.90 -8.97
C SER A 21 6.26 10.02 -7.72
N PRO A 22 7.12 8.99 -7.64
CA PRO A 22 7.16 8.12 -6.47
C PRO A 22 7.40 8.87 -5.16
N ALA A 23 8.27 9.87 -5.18
CA ALA A 23 8.56 10.64 -3.97
C ALA A 23 7.34 11.40 -3.48
N VAL A 24 6.61 12.04 -4.40
CA VAL A 24 5.41 12.78 -4.04
C VAL A 24 4.32 11.84 -3.57
N MET A 25 4.15 10.72 -4.28
CA MET A 25 3.13 9.74 -3.92
C MET A 25 3.39 9.17 -2.53
N GLY A 26 4.62 8.79 -2.23
CA GLY A 26 4.98 8.26 -0.93
C GLY A 26 4.72 9.28 0.18
N GLY A 27 5.06 10.54 -0.06
CA GLY A 27 4.82 11.60 0.91
C GLY A 27 3.34 11.79 1.20
N ARG A 28 2.52 11.71 0.18
CA ARG A 28 1.07 11.86 0.36
C ARG A 28 0.47 10.69 1.13
N LEU A 29 0.95 9.48 0.84
CA LEU A 29 0.43 8.29 1.51
C LEU A 29 0.80 8.25 2.98
N GLN A 30 1.90 8.87 3.36
CA GLN A 30 2.32 8.94 4.76
C GLN A 30 1.35 9.77 5.62
N ASP A 31 0.51 10.59 4.99
CA ASP A 31 -0.48 11.38 5.72
C ASP A 31 -1.65 10.52 6.21
N TYR A 32 -1.76 9.30 5.73
CA TYR A 32 -2.85 8.41 6.11
C TYR A 32 -2.37 7.39 7.12
N HIS A 33 -3.31 6.94 7.96
CA HIS A 33 -3.00 5.92 8.95
C HIS A 33 -2.80 4.58 8.25
N GLU A 34 -1.92 3.75 8.82
CA GLU A 34 -1.61 2.44 8.24
C GLU A 34 -2.84 1.55 8.14
N ASN A 35 -3.79 1.71 9.07
CA ASN A 35 -5.03 0.97 9.02
C ASN A 35 -5.82 1.29 7.74
N ASP A 36 -5.85 2.56 7.38
CA ASP A 36 -6.56 2.99 6.17
C ASP A 36 -5.88 2.44 4.92
N LEU A 37 -4.55 2.41 4.92
CA LEU A 37 -3.79 1.87 3.81
C LEU A 37 -4.00 0.36 3.70
N ALA A 38 -4.08 -0.33 4.84
CA ALA A 38 -4.34 -1.77 4.84
C ALA A 38 -5.70 -2.09 4.21
N ASP A 39 -6.69 -1.24 4.46
CA ASP A 39 -8.03 -1.42 3.89
C ASP A 39 -8.03 -1.30 2.37
N VAL A 40 -7.10 -0.53 1.83
CA VAL A 40 -7.02 -0.29 0.39
C VAL A 40 -6.29 -1.43 -0.33
N MET A 41 -5.36 -2.10 0.35
CA MET A 41 -4.51 -3.11 -0.29
C MET A 41 -5.28 -4.15 -1.10
N PRO A 42 -6.36 -4.76 -0.58
CA PRO A 42 -7.09 -5.75 -1.38
C PRO A 42 -7.83 -5.17 -2.57
N LYS A 43 -8.00 -3.86 -2.60
CA LYS A 43 -8.68 -3.20 -3.71
C LYS A 43 -7.73 -2.88 -4.86
N LEU A 44 -6.43 -3.04 -4.63
CA LEU A 44 -5.42 -2.74 -5.63
C LEU A 44 -5.12 -3.96 -6.48
N THR A 45 -4.65 -3.70 -7.69
CA THR A 45 -4.09 -4.79 -8.51
C THR A 45 -2.72 -5.14 -7.95
N VAL A 46 -2.21 -6.31 -8.37
CA VAL A 46 -0.87 -6.73 -7.97
C VAL A 46 0.17 -5.68 -8.37
N GLN A 47 0.02 -5.13 -9.56
CA GLN A 47 0.95 -4.13 -10.05
C GLN A 47 0.94 -2.88 -9.19
N GLU A 48 -0.25 -2.47 -8.76
CA GLU A 48 -0.38 -1.29 -7.90
C GLU A 48 0.24 -1.55 -6.55
N ARG A 49 0.04 -2.75 -5.99
CA ARG A 49 0.67 -3.11 -4.71
C ARG A 49 2.18 -3.14 -4.84
N CYS A 50 2.70 -3.70 -5.92
CA CYS A 50 4.15 -3.74 -6.13
C CYS A 50 4.75 -2.35 -6.20
N LYS A 51 4.02 -1.41 -6.77
CA LYS A 51 4.44 -0.01 -6.79
C LYS A 51 4.60 0.52 -5.36
N LEU A 52 3.63 0.20 -4.50
CA LEU A 52 3.69 0.65 -3.10
C LEU A 52 4.87 0.02 -2.36
N TYR A 53 5.17 -1.24 -2.64
CA TYR A 53 6.30 -1.91 -1.99
C TYR A 53 7.62 -1.22 -2.30
N ARG A 54 7.71 -0.54 -3.43
CA ARG A 54 8.91 0.20 -3.80
C ARG A 54 8.94 1.61 -3.22
N ILE A 55 7.76 2.21 -3.08
CA ILE A 55 7.63 3.60 -2.67
C ILE A 55 7.67 3.75 -1.15
N LEU A 56 6.94 2.88 -0.44
CA LEU A 56 6.82 2.97 1.00
C LEU A 56 8.03 2.33 1.67
N ASP A 57 8.42 2.90 2.81
CA ASP A 57 9.56 2.32 3.52
C ASP A 57 9.12 1.06 4.28
N THR A 58 10.12 0.31 4.74
CA THR A 58 9.90 -0.97 5.38
C THR A 58 9.06 -0.85 6.65
N ASP A 59 9.32 0.19 7.43
CA ASP A 59 8.59 0.40 8.68
C ASP A 59 7.11 0.60 8.42
N MET A 60 6.78 1.40 7.42
CA MET A 60 5.40 1.67 7.10
C MET A 60 4.70 0.42 6.56
N LEU A 61 5.39 -0.33 5.71
CA LEU A 61 4.84 -1.58 5.19
C LEU A 61 4.61 -2.59 6.30
N SER A 62 5.53 -2.67 7.25
CA SER A 62 5.38 -3.55 8.39
C SER A 62 4.12 -3.19 9.19
N ASP A 63 3.91 -1.90 9.42
CA ASP A 63 2.75 -1.43 10.15
C ASP A 63 1.45 -1.75 9.39
N ILE A 64 1.47 -1.57 8.07
CA ILE A 64 0.30 -1.88 7.25
C ILE A 64 -0.04 -3.38 7.38
N PHE A 65 0.98 -4.22 7.36
CA PHE A 65 0.76 -5.66 7.45
C PHE A 65 0.20 -6.07 8.81
N GLU A 66 0.49 -5.31 9.87
CA GLU A 66 -0.08 -5.59 11.19
C GLU A 66 -1.60 -5.43 11.20
N TYR A 67 -2.12 -4.57 10.33
CA TYR A 67 -3.56 -4.35 10.22
C TYR A 67 -4.19 -5.23 9.14
N THR A 68 -3.42 -6.11 8.54
CA THR A 68 -3.86 -6.96 7.44
C THR A 68 -4.08 -8.37 7.91
N ASP A 69 -5.09 -9.07 7.35
CA ASP A 69 -5.34 -10.47 7.63
C ASP A 69 -4.09 -11.30 7.36
N GLU A 70 -3.90 -12.35 8.13
CA GLU A 70 -2.76 -13.24 7.94
C GLU A 70 -2.67 -13.78 6.51
N GLU A 71 -3.80 -14.16 5.96
CA GLU A 71 -3.84 -14.70 4.59
C GLU A 71 -3.37 -13.67 3.59
N ASN A 72 -3.90 -12.46 3.69
CA ASN A 72 -3.54 -11.39 2.77
C ASN A 72 -2.09 -10.95 2.99
N ALA A 73 -1.67 -10.87 4.25
CA ALA A 73 -0.30 -10.48 4.56
C ALA A 73 0.70 -11.46 3.94
N ALA A 74 0.42 -12.76 4.02
CA ALA A 74 1.29 -13.77 3.42
C ALA A 74 1.38 -13.59 1.92
N GLU A 75 0.26 -13.31 1.29
CA GLU A 75 0.24 -13.07 -0.16
C GLU A 75 1.05 -11.84 -0.52
N TYR A 76 0.90 -10.78 0.25
CA TYR A 76 1.64 -9.54 0.00
C TYR A 76 3.13 -9.73 0.20
N MET A 77 3.52 -10.50 1.21
CA MET A 77 4.93 -10.80 1.41
C MET A 77 5.53 -11.57 0.24
N ASN A 78 4.76 -12.50 -0.32
CA ASN A 78 5.19 -13.22 -1.51
C ASN A 78 5.36 -12.28 -2.69
N GLU A 79 4.47 -11.32 -2.82
CA GLU A 79 4.56 -10.31 -3.88
C GLU A 79 5.83 -9.47 -3.70
N MET A 80 6.12 -9.10 -2.47
CA MET A 80 7.33 -8.32 -2.17
C MET A 80 8.59 -9.10 -2.52
N ASP A 81 8.61 -10.38 -2.19
CA ASP A 81 9.74 -11.24 -2.53
C ASP A 81 9.94 -11.30 -4.03
N ALA A 82 8.84 -11.43 -4.77
CA ALA A 82 8.91 -11.49 -6.23
C ALA A 82 9.47 -10.20 -6.81
N VAL A 83 9.06 -9.05 -6.26
CA VAL A 83 9.57 -7.76 -6.71
C VAL A 83 11.06 -7.64 -6.43
N SER A 84 11.48 -8.01 -5.22
CA SER A 84 12.89 -7.95 -4.83
C SER A 84 13.72 -8.88 -5.70
N TYR A 85 13.21 -10.08 -5.93
CA TYR A 85 13.91 -11.08 -6.73
C TYR A 85 14.08 -10.58 -8.16
N THR A 86 13.03 -10.03 -8.74
CA THR A 86 13.08 -9.50 -10.10
C THR A 86 14.10 -8.37 -10.19
N HIS A 87 14.13 -7.54 -9.18
CA HIS A 87 15.07 -6.43 -9.14
C HIS A 87 16.52 -6.93 -9.08
N LEU A 88 16.74 -7.99 -8.34
CA LEU A 88 18.09 -8.56 -8.18
C LEU A 88 18.60 -9.21 -9.46
N THR A 89 17.71 -9.72 -10.29
CA THR A 89 18.13 -10.41 -11.50
C THR A 89 18.55 -9.45 -12.61
N LEU A 90 18.33 -8.18 -12.41
CA LEU A 90 18.78 -7.19 -13.37
C LEU A 90 20.25 -6.87 -13.17
#